data_98e81675eb61386dc3df66f79ea16b26
#
_entry.id   98e81675eb61386dc3df66f79ea16b26
#
_cell.length_a   1.000
_cell.length_b   1.000
_cell.length_c   1.000
_cell.angle_alpha   90.00
_cell.angle_beta   90.00
_cell.angle_gamma   90.00
#
_symmetry.space_group_name_H-M   'P 1'
#
loop_
_entity.id
_entity.type
_entity.pdbx_description
1 polymer ?
#
loop_
_entity_poly.entity_id
_entity_poly.type
_entity_poly.pdbx_seq_one_letter_code
_entity_poly.pdbx_strand_id
1 'polypeptide(L)'
;MIADIINPATLGFILVAVMLFAIFVGFPISFTLIFLGFVFGYLGFGPLVFYLMTLQFSMVMTEQALAAVPLFVFMGIMMEQAGLMERLFSSVQLMLARVRGSLYYAVLFVSVIFAAATGIVGASVTILGIMAAKSMNKSKYDVRLAAGTITAGGTLGILIPPSIMLVVMGPIMEIPVTDLFAAAIIPGILLALLYAGYTTLRCWQNPSLGPVLPEEMRATSMKQVWIEFFLGLVPPAALVFAALGSILFGFATPTEAAGCGAMGAMLLALAYKKLTFNKLQEALVKTLEITALIMVLVAASNFFGSVFSRLGTPMVLTDFLLGLEVNKYFILFIVMAMIFLLGWPLEWVPIVLIIIPIILPLIESLGFNLTWFAILVAVNLQTAWLSPPVALSAYFLKGVVPEWDLKDIYIGMMQFMVLQIVGLILIIIFPQLVLWLPTLIYGQ
;
A
#
# COMPACT_ATOMS: atom_id res chain seq x y z
N MET A 1 35.75 19.09 16.70
CA MET A 1 34.79 18.04 16.30
C MET A 1 35.07 17.63 14.87
N ILE A 2 34.62 16.44 14.41
CA ILE A 2 34.77 16.06 12.99
C ILE A 2 34.00 17.05 12.08
N ALA A 3 32.93 17.66 12.58
CA ALA A 3 32.22 18.76 11.89
C ALA A 3 33.06 20.00 11.60
N ASP A 4 34.18 20.19 12.26
CA ASP A 4 35.14 21.27 11.97
C ASP A 4 36.08 20.94 10.78
N ILE A 5 36.11 19.65 10.39
CA ILE A 5 37.01 19.13 9.32
C ILE A 5 36.19 18.77 8.08
N ILE A 6 34.95 18.29 8.23
CA ILE A 6 34.07 17.83 7.15
C ILE A 6 32.82 18.70 7.14
N ASN A 7 32.46 19.24 5.97
CA ASN A 7 31.21 19.98 5.78
C ASN A 7 30.02 19.10 6.24
N PRO A 8 29.12 19.61 7.11
CA PRO A 8 27.96 18.85 7.60
C PRO A 8 27.10 18.22 6.50
N ALA A 9 26.91 18.91 5.40
CA ALA A 9 26.17 18.39 4.25
C ALA A 9 26.84 17.15 3.61
N THR A 10 28.18 17.13 3.55
CA THR A 10 28.94 15.96 3.08
C THR A 10 28.74 14.76 4.03
N LEU A 11 28.69 15.03 5.34
CA LEU A 11 28.41 14.01 6.34
C LEU A 11 27.03 13.36 6.13
N GLY A 12 26.03 14.14 5.72
CA GLY A 12 24.70 13.62 5.41
C GLY A 12 24.66 12.77 4.13
N PHE A 13 25.44 13.10 3.09
CA PHE A 13 25.56 12.22 1.92
C PHE A 13 26.22 10.88 2.30
N ILE A 14 27.24 10.89 3.14
CA ILE A 14 27.87 9.67 3.64
C ILE A 14 26.88 8.87 4.49
N LEU A 15 26.09 9.52 5.33
CA LEU A 15 25.03 8.90 6.14
C LEU A 15 24.06 8.09 5.26
N VAL A 16 23.55 8.69 4.17
CA VAL A 16 22.62 8.00 3.25
C VAL A 16 23.32 6.84 2.53
N ALA A 17 24.57 7.04 2.06
CA ALA A 17 25.32 5.98 1.39
C ALA A 17 25.56 4.79 2.30
N VAL A 18 25.97 5.01 3.56
CA VAL A 18 26.18 3.96 4.57
C VAL A 18 24.86 3.31 4.93
N MET A 19 23.77 4.06 5.05
CA MET A 19 22.44 3.52 5.30
C MET A 19 22.03 2.54 4.18
N LEU A 20 22.11 2.97 2.93
CA LEU A 20 21.76 2.10 1.80
C LEU A 20 22.64 0.85 1.78
N PHE A 21 23.94 1.00 1.97
CA PHE A 21 24.87 -0.14 2.05
C PHE A 21 24.49 -1.12 3.17
N ALA A 22 24.21 -0.62 4.38
CA ALA A 22 23.84 -1.47 5.51
C ALA A 22 22.53 -2.23 5.25
N ILE A 23 21.53 -1.56 4.65
CA ILE A 23 20.25 -2.20 4.29
C ILE A 23 20.47 -3.28 3.22
N PHE A 24 21.28 -3.01 2.19
CA PHE A 24 21.62 -4.00 1.15
C PHE A 24 22.37 -5.23 1.70
N VAL A 25 23.18 -5.06 2.75
CA VAL A 25 23.85 -6.16 3.44
C VAL A 25 22.87 -6.98 4.29
N GLY A 26 21.67 -6.45 4.56
CA GLY A 26 20.60 -7.15 5.28
C GLY A 26 20.46 -6.76 6.75
N PHE A 27 21.01 -5.62 7.18
CA PHE A 27 20.76 -5.12 8.54
C PHE A 27 19.32 -4.68 8.70
N PRO A 28 18.67 -4.94 9.87
CA PRO A 28 17.31 -4.50 10.14
C PRO A 28 17.18 -2.97 10.04
N ILE A 29 16.23 -2.51 9.25
CA ILE A 29 16.12 -1.09 8.85
C ILE A 29 16.00 -0.16 10.05
N SER A 30 15.06 -0.43 10.97
CA SER A 30 14.82 0.43 12.14
C SER A 30 16.04 0.61 13.02
N PHE A 31 16.76 -0.48 13.30
CA PHE A 31 18.00 -0.42 14.10
C PHE A 31 19.12 0.30 13.35
N THR A 32 19.24 0.08 12.05
CA THR A 32 20.20 0.79 11.20
C THR A 32 19.96 2.30 11.24
N LEU A 33 18.71 2.74 11.10
CA LEU A 33 18.34 4.16 11.13
C LEU A 33 18.64 4.79 12.50
N ILE A 34 18.28 4.12 13.60
CA ILE A 34 18.55 4.63 14.94
C ILE A 34 20.08 4.74 15.16
N PHE A 35 20.82 3.68 14.84
CA PHE A 35 22.26 3.66 15.05
C PHE A 35 22.98 4.71 14.21
N LEU A 36 22.71 4.78 12.90
CA LEU A 36 23.35 5.73 12.03
C LEU A 36 22.92 7.17 12.33
N GLY A 37 21.64 7.41 12.60
CA GLY A 37 21.13 8.71 13.03
C GLY A 37 21.86 9.18 14.30
N PHE A 38 22.08 8.28 15.25
CA PHE A 38 22.79 8.58 16.48
C PHE A 38 24.28 8.90 16.23
N VAL A 39 24.98 8.02 15.50
CA VAL A 39 26.42 8.19 15.21
C VAL A 39 26.67 9.47 14.42
N PHE A 40 25.98 9.65 13.30
CA PHE A 40 26.19 10.81 12.43
C PHE A 40 25.65 12.11 13.05
N GLY A 41 24.55 12.04 13.81
CA GLY A 41 24.05 13.19 14.56
C GLY A 41 25.04 13.64 15.63
N TYR A 42 25.65 12.69 16.35
CA TYR A 42 26.66 13.02 17.34
C TYR A 42 27.93 13.61 16.71
N LEU A 43 28.35 13.07 15.58
CA LEU A 43 29.49 13.61 14.81
C LEU A 43 29.21 15.00 14.24
N GLY A 44 27.97 15.27 13.84
CA GLY A 44 27.57 16.53 13.19
C GLY A 44 27.32 17.66 14.18
N PHE A 45 26.59 17.42 15.26
CA PHE A 45 26.16 18.44 16.21
C PHE A 45 26.25 18.05 17.70
N GLY A 46 26.96 16.96 18.02
CA GLY A 46 27.31 16.56 19.36
C GLY A 46 26.11 16.09 20.23
N PRO A 47 26.14 16.39 21.55
CA PRO A 47 25.14 15.87 22.51
C PRO A 47 23.70 16.25 22.22
N LEU A 48 23.45 17.23 21.35
CA LEU A 48 22.10 17.66 20.95
C LEU A 48 21.31 16.51 20.30
N VAL A 49 21.99 15.49 19.76
CA VAL A 49 21.37 14.31 19.17
C VAL A 49 20.47 13.54 20.15
N PHE A 50 20.83 13.50 21.44
CA PHE A 50 20.00 12.84 22.47
C PHE A 50 18.65 13.55 22.66
N TYR A 51 18.69 14.90 22.71
CA TYR A 51 17.47 15.69 22.79
C TYR A 51 16.61 15.50 21.54
N LEU A 52 17.23 15.54 20.36
CA LEU A 52 16.52 15.35 19.09
C LEU A 52 15.86 13.97 19.00
N MET A 53 16.55 12.92 19.43
CA MET A 53 16.01 11.58 19.48
C MET A 53 14.77 11.54 20.41
N THR A 54 14.88 12.05 21.63
CA THR A 54 13.79 12.07 22.59
C THR A 54 12.58 12.84 22.04
N LEU A 55 12.82 13.99 21.41
CA LEU A 55 11.77 14.81 20.80
C LEU A 55 11.04 14.06 19.70
N GLN A 56 11.78 13.45 18.76
CA GLN A 56 11.18 12.75 17.61
C GLN A 56 10.39 11.51 18.03
N PHE A 57 10.91 10.72 18.98
CA PHE A 57 10.18 9.58 19.53
C PHE A 57 8.90 10.03 20.26
N SER A 58 8.99 11.10 21.05
CA SER A 58 7.82 11.66 21.77
C SER A 58 6.75 12.17 20.80
N MET A 59 7.15 12.84 19.71
CA MET A 59 6.21 13.31 18.68
C MET A 59 5.44 12.16 18.04
N VAL A 60 6.13 11.08 17.66
CA VAL A 60 5.48 9.89 17.08
C VAL A 60 4.50 9.24 18.07
N MET A 61 4.85 9.17 19.35
CA MET A 61 4.01 8.57 20.38
C MET A 61 2.75 9.39 20.68
N THR A 62 2.76 10.69 20.38
CA THR A 62 1.63 11.60 20.59
C THR A 62 0.83 11.90 19.34
N GLU A 63 1.28 11.38 18.16
CA GLU A 63 0.60 11.62 16.88
C GLU A 63 -0.72 10.84 16.80
N GLN A 64 -1.85 11.55 16.85
CA GLN A 64 -3.18 10.97 16.90
C GLN A 64 -3.55 10.19 15.64
N ALA A 65 -3.10 10.65 14.47
CA ALA A 65 -3.40 9.98 13.21
C ALA A 65 -2.83 8.56 13.16
N LEU A 66 -1.66 8.34 13.77
CA LEU A 66 -1.01 7.03 13.81
C LEU A 66 -1.78 6.02 14.68
N ALA A 67 -2.62 6.45 15.61
CA ALA A 67 -3.48 5.55 16.39
C ALA A 67 -4.55 4.84 15.51
N ALA A 68 -4.84 5.36 14.33
CA ALA A 68 -5.70 4.69 13.36
C ALA A 68 -5.06 3.39 12.80
N VAL A 69 -3.72 3.31 12.74
CA VAL A 69 -3.01 2.16 12.17
C VAL A 69 -3.36 0.83 12.85
N PRO A 70 -3.18 0.67 14.18
CA PRO A 70 -3.54 -0.58 14.85
C PRO A 70 -5.02 -0.94 14.70
N LEU A 71 -5.90 0.05 14.68
CA LEU A 71 -7.34 -0.18 14.58
C LEU A 71 -7.74 -0.65 13.17
N PHE A 72 -7.18 -0.07 12.09
CA PHE A 72 -7.41 -0.57 10.73
C PHE A 72 -6.77 -1.94 10.50
N VAL A 73 -5.55 -2.18 11.01
CA VAL A 73 -4.93 -3.52 10.97
C VAL A 73 -5.81 -4.56 11.64
N PHE A 74 -6.31 -4.24 12.84
CA PHE A 74 -7.20 -5.15 13.57
C PHE A 74 -8.52 -5.39 12.82
N MET A 75 -9.12 -4.33 12.26
CA MET A 75 -10.32 -4.45 11.42
C MET A 75 -10.09 -5.43 10.27
N GLY A 76 -8.97 -5.27 9.54
CA GLY A 76 -8.63 -6.13 8.40
C GLY A 76 -8.44 -7.59 8.81
N ILE A 77 -7.66 -7.86 9.87
CA ILE A 77 -7.42 -9.21 10.37
C ILE A 77 -8.71 -9.85 10.87
N MET A 78 -9.57 -9.10 11.56
CA MET A 78 -10.86 -9.61 12.03
C MET A 78 -11.80 -9.96 10.88
N MET A 79 -11.85 -9.16 9.84
CA MET A 79 -12.63 -9.46 8.62
C MET A 79 -12.11 -10.72 7.91
N GLU A 80 -10.79 -10.90 7.87
CA GLU A 80 -10.14 -12.09 7.34
C GLU A 80 -10.55 -13.33 8.15
N GLN A 81 -10.37 -13.31 9.47
CA GLN A 81 -10.68 -14.45 10.34
C GLN A 81 -12.18 -14.78 10.43
N ALA A 82 -13.04 -13.80 10.15
CA ALA A 82 -14.46 -14.00 10.02
C ALA A 82 -14.85 -14.78 8.74
N GLY A 83 -13.90 -15.00 7.80
CA GLY A 83 -14.16 -15.69 6.53
C GLY A 83 -15.02 -14.87 5.58
N LEU A 84 -15.01 -13.54 5.74
CA LEU A 84 -15.82 -12.65 4.90
C LEU A 84 -15.27 -12.57 3.46
N MET A 85 -13.95 -12.72 3.31
CA MET A 85 -13.30 -12.76 2.01
C MET A 85 -13.71 -13.93 1.15
N GLU A 86 -13.62 -15.13 1.71
CA GLU A 86 -13.95 -16.36 1.01
C GLU A 86 -15.43 -16.34 0.58
N ARG A 87 -16.28 -15.81 1.44
CA ARG A 87 -17.69 -15.68 1.14
C ARG A 87 -17.96 -14.66 0.04
N LEU A 88 -17.29 -13.51 0.10
CA LEU A 88 -17.39 -12.48 -0.94
C LEU A 88 -16.89 -13.04 -2.29
N PHE A 89 -15.73 -13.70 -2.31
CA PHE A 89 -15.16 -14.30 -3.52
C PHE A 89 -16.12 -15.34 -4.11
N SER A 90 -16.63 -16.26 -3.29
CA SER A 90 -17.58 -17.29 -3.72
C SER A 90 -18.86 -16.68 -4.28
N SER A 91 -19.36 -15.62 -3.66
CA SER A 91 -20.57 -14.91 -4.09
C SER A 91 -20.40 -14.29 -5.48
N VAL A 92 -19.28 -13.57 -5.69
CA VAL A 92 -18.97 -12.96 -6.98
C VAL A 92 -18.66 -14.01 -8.04
N GLN A 93 -17.96 -15.08 -7.68
CA GLN A 93 -17.71 -16.22 -8.55
C GLN A 93 -19.01 -16.84 -9.05
N LEU A 94 -19.99 -17.07 -8.16
CA LEU A 94 -21.29 -17.64 -8.54
C LEU A 94 -22.08 -16.67 -9.44
N MET A 95 -22.06 -15.37 -9.15
CA MET A 95 -22.74 -14.36 -9.93
C MET A 95 -22.19 -14.26 -11.35
N LEU A 96 -20.88 -14.29 -11.50
CA LEU A 96 -20.18 -14.17 -12.79
C LEU A 96 -19.89 -15.53 -13.46
N ALA A 97 -20.41 -16.65 -12.93
CA ALA A 97 -20.04 -18.01 -13.34
C ALA A 97 -20.20 -18.31 -14.86
N ARG A 98 -21.09 -17.59 -15.53
CA ARG A 98 -21.34 -17.70 -16.98
C ARG A 98 -20.51 -16.75 -17.83
N VAL A 99 -19.73 -15.84 -17.22
CA VAL A 99 -18.91 -14.85 -17.88
C VAL A 99 -17.50 -15.44 -18.09
N ARG A 100 -16.93 -15.24 -19.29
CA ARG A 100 -15.52 -15.60 -19.55
C ARG A 100 -14.60 -14.71 -18.71
N GLY A 101 -13.56 -15.29 -18.13
CA GLY A 101 -12.66 -14.54 -17.22
C GLY A 101 -13.26 -14.22 -15.86
N SER A 102 -14.40 -14.80 -15.48
CA SER A 102 -15.13 -14.51 -14.25
C SER A 102 -14.29 -14.55 -12.99
N LEU A 103 -13.33 -15.46 -12.89
CA LEU A 103 -12.45 -15.55 -11.72
C LEU A 103 -11.47 -14.39 -11.63
N TYR A 104 -11.02 -13.82 -12.75
CA TYR A 104 -10.20 -12.61 -12.74
C TYR A 104 -11.00 -11.41 -12.20
N TYR A 105 -12.24 -11.24 -12.67
CA TYR A 105 -13.11 -10.17 -12.17
C TYR A 105 -13.46 -10.38 -10.70
N ALA A 106 -13.70 -11.62 -10.28
CA ALA A 106 -13.95 -11.93 -8.87
C ALA A 106 -12.76 -11.56 -7.99
N VAL A 107 -11.54 -11.89 -8.41
CA VAL A 107 -10.31 -11.51 -7.71
C VAL A 107 -10.19 -9.99 -7.63
N LEU A 108 -10.30 -9.28 -8.76
CA LEU A 108 -10.16 -7.81 -8.77
C LEU A 108 -11.23 -7.12 -7.95
N PHE A 109 -12.47 -7.57 -8.02
CA PHE A 109 -13.57 -7.00 -7.24
C PHE A 109 -13.37 -7.21 -5.74
N VAL A 110 -13.00 -8.43 -5.34
CA VAL A 110 -12.66 -8.75 -3.95
C VAL A 110 -11.45 -7.94 -3.51
N SER A 111 -10.44 -7.79 -4.37
CA SER A 111 -9.26 -6.99 -4.08
C SER A 111 -9.60 -5.54 -3.76
N VAL A 112 -10.47 -4.89 -4.53
CA VAL A 112 -10.89 -3.49 -4.29
C VAL A 112 -11.55 -3.33 -2.93
N ILE A 113 -12.48 -4.22 -2.58
CA ILE A 113 -13.18 -4.15 -1.28
C ILE A 113 -12.26 -4.51 -0.12
N PHE A 114 -11.42 -5.51 -0.32
CA PHE A 114 -10.57 -6.04 0.73
C PHE A 114 -9.25 -5.28 0.90
N ALA A 115 -8.76 -4.70 -0.18
CA ALA A 115 -7.67 -3.75 -0.18
C ALA A 115 -7.91 -2.67 0.89
N ALA A 116 -9.11 -2.11 0.86
CA ALA A 116 -9.57 -1.13 1.84
C ALA A 116 -9.59 -1.65 3.30
N ALA A 117 -9.66 -2.96 3.52
CA ALA A 117 -9.75 -3.53 4.86
C ALA A 117 -8.40 -3.91 5.47
N THR A 118 -7.43 -4.39 4.66
CA THR A 118 -6.19 -4.98 5.18
C THR A 118 -5.00 -4.04 5.13
N GLY A 119 -4.88 -3.23 4.07
CA GLY A 119 -3.73 -2.33 3.87
C GLY A 119 -2.36 -3.02 3.76
N ILE A 120 -2.32 -4.36 3.70
CA ILE A 120 -1.10 -5.18 3.74
C ILE A 120 -1.04 -6.06 2.50
N VAL A 121 -0.10 -5.77 1.58
CA VAL A 121 0.03 -6.48 0.30
C VAL A 121 0.26 -7.98 0.46
N GLY A 122 1.21 -8.36 1.31
CA GLY A 122 1.57 -9.77 1.49
C GLY A 122 0.38 -10.63 1.96
N ALA A 123 -0.38 -10.17 2.96
CA ALA A 123 -1.58 -10.84 3.44
C ALA A 123 -2.63 -10.92 2.32
N SER A 124 -2.89 -9.81 1.62
CA SER A 124 -3.87 -9.76 0.53
C SER A 124 -3.53 -10.74 -0.60
N VAL A 125 -2.28 -10.77 -1.07
CA VAL A 125 -1.82 -11.70 -2.12
C VAL A 125 -1.94 -13.16 -1.66
N THR A 126 -1.55 -13.44 -0.43
CA THR A 126 -1.62 -14.79 0.16
C THR A 126 -3.05 -15.30 0.18
N ILE A 127 -3.99 -14.51 0.69
CA ILE A 127 -5.38 -14.91 0.83
C ILE A 127 -6.07 -15.03 -0.55
N LEU A 128 -5.87 -14.04 -1.41
CA LEU A 128 -6.37 -14.11 -2.80
C LEU A 128 -5.82 -15.34 -3.54
N GLY A 129 -4.54 -15.67 -3.31
CA GLY A 129 -3.91 -16.87 -3.85
C GLY A 129 -4.59 -18.16 -3.36
N ILE A 130 -4.77 -18.30 -2.06
CA ILE A 130 -5.43 -19.48 -1.47
C ILE A 130 -6.86 -19.65 -2.00
N MET A 131 -7.62 -18.56 -2.09
CA MET A 131 -9.02 -18.60 -2.51
C MET A 131 -9.18 -18.84 -4.01
N ALA A 132 -8.44 -18.09 -4.83
CA ALA A 132 -8.66 -18.05 -6.26
C ALA A 132 -7.92 -19.16 -7.02
N ALA A 133 -6.67 -19.49 -6.64
CA ALA A 133 -5.84 -20.40 -7.40
C ALA A 133 -6.46 -21.79 -7.53
N LYS A 134 -7.07 -22.32 -6.48
CA LYS A 134 -7.74 -23.61 -6.52
C LYS A 134 -8.88 -23.65 -7.54
N SER A 135 -9.71 -22.60 -7.58
CA SER A 135 -10.80 -22.46 -8.55
C SER A 135 -10.28 -22.24 -9.96
N MET A 136 -9.21 -21.44 -10.10
CA MET A 136 -8.56 -21.17 -11.38
C MET A 136 -7.91 -22.41 -11.98
N ASN A 137 -7.19 -23.20 -11.16
CA ASN A 137 -6.59 -24.47 -11.59
C ASN A 137 -7.67 -25.48 -12.02
N LYS A 138 -8.74 -25.66 -11.23
CA LYS A 138 -9.84 -26.55 -11.57
C LYS A 138 -10.53 -26.13 -12.87
N SER A 139 -10.63 -24.83 -13.14
CA SER A 139 -11.27 -24.28 -14.33
C SER A 139 -10.28 -24.06 -15.50
N LYS A 140 -9.02 -24.48 -15.39
CA LYS A 140 -7.98 -24.40 -16.41
C LYS A 140 -7.71 -22.95 -16.89
N TYR A 141 -7.70 -22.01 -15.97
CA TYR A 141 -7.30 -20.63 -16.26
C TYR A 141 -5.81 -20.53 -16.54
N ASP A 142 -5.41 -19.57 -17.36
CA ASP A 142 -3.99 -19.31 -17.63
C ASP A 142 -3.26 -18.85 -16.36
N VAL A 143 -2.17 -19.54 -16.04
CA VAL A 143 -1.40 -19.32 -14.80
C VAL A 143 -0.79 -17.92 -14.78
N ARG A 144 -0.28 -17.42 -15.91
CA ARG A 144 0.36 -16.11 -16.00
C ARG A 144 -0.63 -14.99 -15.73
N LEU A 145 -1.77 -15.03 -16.43
CA LEU A 145 -2.81 -14.02 -16.24
C LEU A 145 -3.43 -14.10 -14.83
N ALA A 146 -3.58 -15.31 -14.28
CA ALA A 146 -4.04 -15.55 -12.92
C ALA A 146 -3.08 -14.99 -11.88
N ALA A 147 -1.80 -15.30 -11.98
CA ALA A 147 -0.78 -14.81 -11.07
C ALA A 147 -0.69 -13.28 -11.10
N GLY A 148 -0.68 -12.69 -12.30
CA GLY A 148 -0.68 -11.22 -12.45
C GLY A 148 -1.92 -10.57 -11.83
N THR A 149 -3.11 -11.14 -12.04
CA THR A 149 -4.36 -10.61 -11.47
C THR A 149 -4.37 -10.68 -9.95
N ILE A 150 -3.92 -11.79 -9.36
CA ILE A 150 -3.88 -11.99 -7.90
C ILE A 150 -2.87 -11.03 -7.26
N THR A 151 -1.65 -10.97 -7.81
CA THR A 151 -0.59 -10.14 -7.26
C THR A 151 -0.89 -8.65 -7.41
N ALA A 152 -1.30 -8.21 -8.59
CA ALA A 152 -1.68 -6.82 -8.83
C ALA A 152 -2.93 -6.42 -8.04
N GLY A 153 -3.92 -7.30 -7.93
CA GLY A 153 -5.08 -7.09 -7.06
C GLY A 153 -4.67 -6.87 -5.61
N GLY A 154 -3.74 -7.68 -5.10
CA GLY A 154 -3.22 -7.54 -3.73
C GLY A 154 -2.52 -6.20 -3.48
N THR A 155 -1.84 -5.62 -4.49
CA THR A 155 -1.18 -4.31 -4.33
C THR A 155 -2.15 -3.13 -4.24
N LEU A 156 -3.40 -3.26 -4.67
CA LEU A 156 -4.40 -2.19 -4.52
C LEU A 156 -4.62 -1.80 -3.05
N GLY A 157 -4.31 -2.71 -2.10
CA GLY A 157 -4.49 -2.49 -0.66
C GLY A 157 -3.67 -1.37 -0.06
N ILE A 158 -2.56 -1.00 -0.66
CA ILE A 158 -1.76 0.13 -0.18
C ILE A 158 -2.24 1.48 -0.74
N LEU A 159 -3.10 1.49 -1.75
CA LEU A 159 -3.62 2.71 -2.35
C LEU A 159 -5.09 2.99 -1.98
N ILE A 160 -5.98 1.97 -2.10
CA ILE A 160 -7.42 2.16 -1.89
C ILE A 160 -7.71 2.37 -0.40
N PRO A 161 -8.34 3.49 0.00
CA PRO A 161 -8.64 3.77 1.40
C PRO A 161 -9.70 2.82 2.02
N PRO A 162 -9.60 2.60 3.34
CA PRO A 162 -8.58 3.07 4.27
C PRO A 162 -7.25 2.32 4.12
N SER A 163 -6.18 3.04 3.87
CA SER A 163 -4.84 2.51 3.62
C SER A 163 -3.86 2.92 4.72
N ILE A 164 -3.13 1.95 5.27
CA ILE A 164 -2.12 2.19 6.31
C ILE A 164 -1.02 3.12 5.77
N MET A 165 -0.61 2.92 4.51
CA MET A 165 0.42 3.76 3.89
C MET A 165 0.00 5.23 3.85
N LEU A 166 -1.24 5.52 3.45
CA LEU A 166 -1.75 6.89 3.39
C LEU A 166 -1.89 7.52 4.79
N VAL A 167 -2.28 6.73 5.81
CA VAL A 167 -2.31 7.21 7.21
C VAL A 167 -0.92 7.59 7.67
N VAL A 168 0.11 6.82 7.34
CA VAL A 168 1.50 7.10 7.70
C VAL A 168 2.07 8.28 6.90
N MET A 169 1.70 8.40 5.61
CA MET A 169 2.15 9.52 4.76
C MET A 169 1.62 10.87 5.22
N GLY A 170 0.40 10.93 5.76
CA GLY A 170 -0.23 12.18 6.18
C GLY A 170 0.66 13.05 7.07
N PRO A 171 1.02 12.59 8.27
CA PRO A 171 1.90 13.34 9.18
C PRO A 171 3.28 13.66 8.61
N ILE A 172 3.82 12.80 7.73
CA ILE A 172 5.16 12.96 7.17
C ILE A 172 5.20 14.06 6.10
N MET A 173 4.14 14.17 5.31
CA MET A 173 4.02 15.17 4.25
C MET A 173 3.23 16.40 4.70
N GLU A 174 2.82 16.45 5.98
CA GLU A 174 1.99 17.51 6.56
C GLU A 174 0.66 17.70 5.80
N ILE A 175 0.08 16.59 5.29
CA ILE A 175 -1.18 16.58 4.57
C ILE A 175 -2.23 15.87 5.42
N PRO A 176 -3.46 16.41 5.55
CA PRO A 176 -4.54 15.71 6.22
C PRO A 176 -4.79 14.32 5.61
N VAL A 177 -4.90 13.30 6.46
CA VAL A 177 -5.17 11.91 6.00
C VAL A 177 -6.49 11.82 5.22
N THR A 178 -7.46 12.66 5.57
CA THR A 178 -8.74 12.79 4.84
C THR A 178 -8.56 13.15 3.38
N ASP A 179 -7.65 14.10 3.09
CA ASP A 179 -7.34 14.57 1.74
C ASP A 179 -6.65 13.48 0.93
N LEU A 180 -5.71 12.77 1.57
CA LEU A 180 -5.04 11.62 0.94
C LEU A 180 -6.03 10.49 0.63
N PHE A 181 -6.97 10.22 1.52
CA PHE A 181 -8.00 9.22 1.27
C PHE A 181 -8.90 9.62 0.10
N ALA A 182 -9.40 10.84 0.09
CA ALA A 182 -10.20 11.34 -1.04
C ALA A 182 -9.41 11.29 -2.35
N ALA A 183 -8.15 11.71 -2.34
CA ALA A 183 -7.27 11.75 -3.50
C ALA A 183 -6.94 10.36 -4.07
N ALA A 184 -6.92 9.32 -3.25
CA ALA A 184 -6.54 7.96 -3.64
C ALA A 184 -7.69 7.14 -4.27
N ILE A 185 -8.96 7.51 -4.05
CA ILE A 185 -10.12 6.73 -4.52
C ILE A 185 -10.12 6.59 -6.04
N ILE A 186 -10.06 7.71 -6.77
CA ILE A 186 -10.13 7.69 -8.23
C ILE A 186 -8.93 6.96 -8.84
N PRO A 187 -7.66 7.22 -8.43
CA PRO A 187 -6.51 6.45 -8.87
C PRO A 187 -6.62 4.95 -8.57
N GLY A 188 -7.10 4.58 -7.40
CA GLY A 188 -7.31 3.17 -7.04
C GLY A 188 -8.34 2.47 -7.94
N ILE A 189 -9.47 3.13 -8.19
CA ILE A 189 -10.48 2.63 -9.13
C ILE A 189 -9.94 2.58 -10.56
N LEU A 190 -9.18 3.60 -10.99
CA LEU A 190 -8.54 3.63 -12.31
C LEU A 190 -7.64 2.41 -12.52
N LEU A 191 -6.78 2.09 -11.56
CA LEU A 191 -5.92 0.91 -11.64
C LEU A 191 -6.74 -0.39 -11.70
N ALA A 192 -7.76 -0.53 -10.87
CA ALA A 192 -8.65 -1.69 -10.89
C ALA A 192 -9.36 -1.84 -12.25
N LEU A 193 -9.80 -0.73 -12.86
CA LEU A 193 -10.40 -0.73 -14.19
C LEU A 193 -9.39 -1.05 -15.29
N LEU A 194 -8.15 -0.57 -15.21
CA LEU A 194 -7.08 -0.95 -16.14
C LEU A 194 -6.80 -2.45 -16.08
N TYR A 195 -6.74 -3.03 -14.88
CA TYR A 195 -6.55 -4.48 -14.72
C TYR A 195 -7.74 -5.27 -15.26
N ALA A 196 -8.97 -4.84 -14.95
CA ALA A 196 -10.18 -5.47 -15.48
C ALA A 196 -10.27 -5.35 -17.00
N GLY A 197 -9.97 -4.18 -17.56
CA GLY A 197 -9.95 -3.94 -18.99
C GLY A 197 -8.92 -4.80 -19.70
N TYR A 198 -7.71 -4.92 -19.13
CA TYR A 198 -6.66 -5.79 -19.68
C TYR A 198 -7.07 -7.27 -19.66
N THR A 199 -7.57 -7.76 -18.53
CA THR A 199 -8.02 -9.16 -18.44
C THR A 199 -9.18 -9.43 -19.41
N THR A 200 -10.10 -8.47 -19.59
CA THR A 200 -11.19 -8.54 -20.58
C THR A 200 -10.63 -8.66 -22.00
N LEU A 201 -9.72 -7.77 -22.36
CA LEU A 201 -9.10 -7.75 -23.69
C LEU A 201 -8.38 -9.07 -23.99
N ARG A 202 -7.60 -9.58 -23.02
CA ARG A 202 -6.88 -10.85 -23.15
C ARG A 202 -7.82 -12.05 -23.33
N CYS A 203 -8.89 -12.10 -22.51
CA CYS A 203 -9.90 -13.17 -22.62
C CYS A 203 -10.75 -13.06 -23.90
N TRP A 204 -10.93 -11.84 -24.44
CA TRP A 204 -11.61 -11.64 -25.71
C TRP A 204 -10.75 -12.09 -26.89
N GLN A 205 -9.46 -11.74 -26.90
CA GLN A 205 -8.50 -12.15 -27.92
C GLN A 205 -8.25 -13.66 -27.92
N ASN A 206 -8.15 -14.25 -26.72
CA ASN A 206 -7.95 -15.69 -26.54
C ASN A 206 -8.86 -16.23 -25.43
N PRO A 207 -10.03 -16.79 -25.81
CA PRO A 207 -11.00 -17.32 -24.86
C PRO A 207 -10.50 -18.46 -23.97
N SER A 208 -9.41 -19.13 -24.35
CA SER A 208 -8.82 -20.20 -23.53
C SER A 208 -8.12 -19.71 -22.27
N LEU A 209 -7.76 -18.41 -22.20
CA LEU A 209 -7.10 -17.84 -21.03
C LEU A 209 -8.01 -17.73 -19.81
N GLY A 210 -9.33 -17.60 -20.03
CA GLY A 210 -10.33 -17.49 -18.96
C GLY A 210 -11.63 -18.20 -19.35
N PRO A 211 -11.67 -19.54 -19.36
CA PRO A 211 -12.87 -20.29 -19.72
C PRO A 211 -14.02 -20.03 -18.75
N VAL A 212 -15.23 -20.26 -19.20
CA VAL A 212 -16.43 -20.24 -18.36
C VAL A 212 -16.35 -21.33 -17.30
N LEU A 213 -16.84 -21.06 -16.11
CA LEU A 213 -16.79 -22.02 -15.02
C LEU A 213 -17.51 -23.33 -15.37
N PRO A 214 -16.98 -24.49 -14.93
CA PRO A 214 -17.63 -25.78 -15.08
C PRO A 214 -19.04 -25.77 -14.47
N GLU A 215 -19.95 -26.57 -15.01
CA GLU A 215 -21.34 -26.60 -14.53
C GLU A 215 -21.48 -26.96 -13.06
N GLU A 216 -20.60 -27.82 -12.58
CA GLU A 216 -20.53 -28.22 -11.17
C GLU A 216 -20.24 -27.06 -10.20
N MET A 217 -19.60 -26.00 -10.71
CA MET A 217 -19.24 -24.81 -9.92
C MET A 217 -20.26 -23.66 -10.10
N ARG A 218 -21.34 -23.89 -10.85
CA ARG A 218 -22.40 -22.91 -11.06
C ARG A 218 -23.51 -23.13 -10.05
N ALA A 219 -24.19 -22.06 -9.67
CA ALA A 219 -25.35 -22.15 -8.78
C ALA A 219 -26.53 -22.85 -9.49
N THR A 220 -27.25 -23.68 -8.77
CA THR A 220 -28.45 -24.34 -9.25
C THR A 220 -29.67 -23.42 -9.26
N SER A 221 -29.65 -22.32 -8.50
CA SER A 221 -30.77 -21.39 -8.37
C SER A 221 -30.27 -19.93 -8.33
N MET A 222 -30.91 -19.06 -9.12
CA MET A 222 -30.66 -17.60 -9.08
C MET A 222 -30.98 -16.99 -7.71
N LYS A 223 -31.97 -17.52 -7.00
CA LYS A 223 -32.29 -17.09 -5.62
C LYS A 223 -31.10 -17.32 -4.68
N GLN A 224 -30.45 -18.47 -4.80
CA GLN A 224 -29.25 -18.77 -4.00
C GLN A 224 -28.12 -17.82 -4.32
N VAL A 225 -27.88 -17.49 -5.62
CA VAL A 225 -26.85 -16.53 -6.03
C VAL A 225 -27.07 -15.18 -5.34
N TRP A 226 -28.28 -14.66 -5.39
CA TRP A 226 -28.59 -13.36 -4.79
C TRP A 226 -28.47 -13.39 -3.26
N ILE A 227 -28.92 -14.44 -2.60
CA ILE A 227 -28.77 -14.57 -1.15
C ILE A 227 -27.30 -14.58 -0.75
N GLU A 228 -26.49 -15.40 -1.40
CA GLU A 228 -25.04 -15.47 -1.11
C GLU A 228 -24.34 -14.17 -1.46
N PHE A 229 -24.72 -13.51 -2.56
CA PHE A 229 -24.18 -12.21 -2.95
C PHE A 229 -24.47 -11.14 -1.90
N PHE A 230 -25.73 -10.99 -1.47
CA PHE A 230 -26.07 -10.01 -0.45
C PHE A 230 -25.43 -10.32 0.90
N LEU A 231 -25.40 -11.57 1.31
CA LEU A 231 -24.78 -11.98 2.57
C LEU A 231 -23.24 -11.92 2.52
N GLY A 232 -22.63 -12.11 1.36
CA GLY A 232 -21.17 -12.05 1.19
C GLY A 232 -20.63 -10.64 0.96
N LEU A 233 -21.37 -9.82 0.20
CA LEU A 233 -20.91 -8.48 -0.21
C LEU A 233 -21.36 -7.38 0.75
N VAL A 234 -22.65 -7.35 1.11
CA VAL A 234 -23.21 -6.18 1.79
C VAL A 234 -22.57 -5.92 3.15
N PRO A 235 -22.37 -6.91 4.05
CA PRO A 235 -21.80 -6.62 5.36
C PRO A 235 -20.36 -6.08 5.31
N PRO A 236 -19.40 -6.70 4.59
CA PRO A 236 -18.03 -6.16 4.52
C PRO A 236 -17.98 -4.83 3.78
N ALA A 237 -18.72 -4.68 2.68
CA ALA A 237 -18.77 -3.42 1.95
C ALA A 237 -19.40 -2.31 2.80
N ALA A 238 -20.51 -2.57 3.47
CA ALA A 238 -21.14 -1.59 4.35
C ALA A 238 -20.20 -1.13 5.47
N LEU A 239 -19.42 -2.05 6.06
CA LEU A 239 -18.44 -1.70 7.09
C LEU A 239 -17.36 -0.76 6.53
N VAL A 240 -16.77 -1.12 5.39
CA VAL A 240 -15.72 -0.30 4.75
C VAL A 240 -16.27 1.06 4.31
N PHE A 241 -17.43 1.08 3.66
CA PHE A 241 -18.06 2.32 3.21
C PHE A 241 -18.52 3.21 4.37
N ALA A 242 -18.98 2.62 5.49
CA ALA A 242 -19.34 3.38 6.67
C ALA A 242 -18.09 4.02 7.32
N ALA A 243 -17.00 3.26 7.46
CA ALA A 243 -15.75 3.78 7.98
C ALA A 243 -15.16 4.87 7.07
N LEU A 244 -15.02 4.59 5.78
CA LEU A 244 -14.47 5.54 4.82
C LEU A 244 -15.39 6.77 4.65
N GLY A 245 -16.69 6.55 4.51
CA GLY A 245 -17.68 7.61 4.34
C GLY A 245 -17.73 8.54 5.55
N SER A 246 -17.64 8.02 6.77
CA SER A 246 -17.61 8.85 7.98
C SER A 246 -16.39 9.77 8.02
N ILE A 247 -15.25 9.31 7.50
CA ILE A 247 -14.02 10.13 7.37
C ILE A 247 -14.22 11.21 6.30
N LEU A 248 -14.64 10.82 5.10
CA LEU A 248 -14.74 11.72 3.94
C LEU A 248 -15.77 12.82 4.15
N PHE A 249 -16.89 12.53 4.83
CA PHE A 249 -17.92 13.52 5.15
C PHE A 249 -17.66 14.29 6.44
N GLY A 250 -16.51 14.06 7.10
CA GLY A 250 -16.13 14.79 8.30
C GLY A 250 -16.92 14.41 9.56
N PHE A 251 -17.64 13.27 9.56
CA PHE A 251 -18.39 12.81 10.75
C PHE A 251 -17.48 12.18 11.80
N ALA A 252 -16.32 11.65 11.39
CA ALA A 252 -15.35 11.03 12.28
C ALA A 252 -13.93 11.28 11.82
N THR A 253 -13.02 11.39 12.77
CA THR A 253 -11.58 11.36 12.50
C THR A 253 -11.16 9.97 11.98
N PRO A 254 -10.02 9.84 11.29
CA PRO A 254 -9.51 8.52 10.88
C PRO A 254 -9.40 7.52 12.03
N THR A 255 -9.04 7.97 13.23
CA THR A 255 -8.91 7.13 14.42
C THR A 255 -10.26 6.66 14.96
N GLU A 256 -11.25 7.55 15.03
CA GLU A 256 -12.61 7.20 15.47
C GLU A 256 -13.27 6.23 14.48
N ALA A 257 -13.15 6.50 13.18
CA ALA A 257 -13.67 5.62 12.14
C ALA A 257 -13.00 4.24 12.16
N ALA A 258 -11.68 4.18 12.39
CA ALA A 258 -10.96 2.93 12.55
C ALA A 258 -11.42 2.14 13.78
N GLY A 259 -11.69 2.82 14.91
CA GLY A 259 -12.24 2.22 16.11
C GLY A 259 -13.64 1.64 15.88
N CYS A 260 -14.52 2.40 15.24
CA CYS A 260 -15.86 1.93 14.85
C CYS A 260 -15.76 0.76 13.85
N GLY A 261 -14.83 0.84 12.90
CA GLY A 261 -14.55 -0.23 11.93
C GLY A 261 -14.05 -1.52 12.60
N ALA A 262 -13.13 -1.41 13.55
CA ALA A 262 -12.62 -2.53 14.34
C ALA A 262 -13.75 -3.22 15.16
N MET A 263 -14.58 -2.44 15.83
CA MET A 263 -15.73 -2.95 16.55
C MET A 263 -16.76 -3.59 15.60
N GLY A 264 -17.04 -2.96 14.47
CA GLY A 264 -17.93 -3.47 13.44
C GLY A 264 -17.44 -4.81 12.87
N ALA A 265 -16.12 -4.96 12.62
CA ALA A 265 -15.53 -6.23 12.18
C ALA A 265 -15.69 -7.33 13.24
N MET A 266 -15.51 -7.02 14.53
CA MET A 266 -15.78 -7.96 15.62
C MET A 266 -17.25 -8.40 15.67
N LEU A 267 -18.18 -7.44 15.54
CA LEU A 267 -19.61 -7.73 15.52
C LEU A 267 -19.99 -8.60 14.32
N LEU A 268 -19.40 -8.35 13.15
CA LEU A 268 -19.59 -9.22 11.99
C LEU A 268 -19.03 -10.62 12.24
N ALA A 269 -17.83 -10.75 12.79
CA ALA A 269 -17.24 -12.04 13.13
C ALA A 269 -18.13 -12.83 14.12
N LEU A 270 -18.75 -12.14 15.08
CA LEU A 270 -19.71 -12.71 16.02
C LEU A 270 -21.00 -13.15 15.31
N ALA A 271 -21.57 -12.29 14.46
CA ALA A 271 -22.80 -12.58 13.71
C ALA A 271 -22.62 -13.79 12.77
N TYR A 272 -21.44 -13.94 12.18
CA TYR A 272 -21.09 -15.11 11.35
C TYR A 272 -20.68 -16.34 12.17
N LYS A 273 -20.74 -16.27 13.51
CA LYS A 273 -20.35 -17.34 14.43
C LYS A 273 -18.90 -17.85 14.22
N LYS A 274 -18.02 -16.96 13.80
CA LYS A 274 -16.61 -17.24 13.55
C LYS A 274 -15.70 -16.69 14.64
N LEU A 275 -16.20 -15.81 15.50
CA LEU A 275 -15.45 -15.26 16.62
C LEU A 275 -15.26 -16.31 17.71
N THR A 276 -14.02 -16.68 17.95
CA THR A 276 -13.60 -17.52 19.08
C THR A 276 -12.51 -16.80 19.85
N PHE A 277 -12.32 -17.15 21.13
CA PHE A 277 -11.28 -16.54 21.95
C PHE A 277 -9.89 -16.68 21.33
N ASN A 278 -9.57 -17.86 20.77
CA ASN A 278 -8.28 -18.12 20.11
C ASN A 278 -8.08 -17.21 18.88
N LYS A 279 -9.10 -17.03 18.05
CA LYS A 279 -9.03 -16.14 16.89
C LYS A 279 -8.90 -14.68 17.31
N LEU A 280 -9.60 -14.25 18.34
CA LEU A 280 -9.44 -12.90 18.89
C LEU A 280 -8.02 -12.67 19.40
N GLN A 281 -7.48 -13.61 20.16
CA GLN A 281 -6.10 -13.55 20.65
C GLN A 281 -5.10 -13.51 19.49
N GLU A 282 -5.27 -14.36 18.47
CA GLU A 282 -4.43 -14.35 17.28
C GLU A 282 -4.50 -13.00 16.53
N ALA A 283 -5.71 -12.45 16.36
CA ALA A 283 -5.90 -11.15 15.73
C ALA A 283 -5.20 -10.03 16.53
N LEU A 284 -5.31 -10.03 17.85
CA LEU A 284 -4.66 -9.04 18.71
C LEU A 284 -3.13 -9.16 18.64
N VAL A 285 -2.59 -10.38 18.69
CA VAL A 285 -1.13 -10.60 18.61
C VAL A 285 -0.60 -10.15 17.26
N LYS A 286 -1.22 -10.55 16.15
CA LYS A 286 -0.82 -10.11 14.80
C LYS A 286 -0.92 -8.58 14.65
N THR A 287 -1.97 -7.97 15.18
CA THR A 287 -2.13 -6.52 15.18
C THR A 287 -0.98 -5.85 15.93
N LEU A 288 -0.63 -6.37 17.11
CA LEU A 288 0.48 -5.84 17.92
C LEU A 288 1.82 -5.96 17.18
N GLU A 289 2.10 -7.12 16.57
CA GLU A 289 3.33 -7.36 15.81
C GLU A 289 3.48 -6.36 14.65
N ILE A 290 2.44 -6.21 13.84
CA ILE A 290 2.46 -5.29 12.69
C ILE A 290 2.56 -3.84 13.15
N THR A 291 1.79 -3.47 14.18
CA THR A 291 1.79 -2.10 14.72
C THR A 291 3.14 -1.75 15.32
N ALA A 292 3.71 -2.64 16.14
CA ALA A 292 5.02 -2.41 16.74
C ALA A 292 6.10 -2.22 15.67
N LEU A 293 6.10 -3.06 14.62
CA LEU A 293 7.02 -2.93 13.50
C LEU A 293 6.90 -1.55 12.84
N ILE A 294 5.67 -1.13 12.50
CA ILE A 294 5.42 0.17 11.83
C ILE A 294 5.82 1.32 12.76
N MET A 295 5.39 1.32 14.02
CA MET A 295 5.65 2.43 14.96
C MET A 295 7.14 2.62 15.25
N VAL A 296 7.89 1.52 15.45
CA VAL A 296 9.35 1.59 15.64
C VAL A 296 10.03 2.12 14.38
N LEU A 297 9.56 1.70 13.21
CA LEU A 297 10.11 2.17 11.95
C LEU A 297 9.82 3.67 11.73
N VAL A 298 8.61 4.14 12.04
CA VAL A 298 8.22 5.56 11.97
C VAL A 298 9.10 6.39 12.91
N ALA A 299 9.28 5.96 14.16
CA ALA A 299 10.09 6.68 15.13
C ALA A 299 11.58 6.73 14.73
N ALA A 300 12.12 5.61 14.25
CA ALA A 300 13.49 5.52 13.76
C ALA A 300 13.73 6.43 12.56
N SER A 301 12.79 6.44 11.61
CA SER A 301 12.88 7.24 10.39
C SER A 301 12.72 8.72 10.65
N ASN A 302 11.79 9.14 11.52
CA ASN A 302 11.64 10.55 11.90
C ASN A 302 12.92 11.06 12.58
N PHE A 303 13.52 10.26 13.47
CA PHE A 303 14.79 10.61 14.07
C PHE A 303 15.91 10.73 13.01
N PHE A 304 16.06 9.75 12.14
CA PHE A 304 17.03 9.75 11.05
C PHE A 304 16.84 10.95 10.11
N GLY A 305 15.59 11.18 9.66
CA GLY A 305 15.24 12.30 8.80
C GLY A 305 15.55 13.66 9.42
N SER A 306 15.30 13.80 10.72
CA SER A 306 15.62 15.01 11.48
C SER A 306 17.12 15.26 11.61
N VAL A 307 17.92 14.20 11.79
CA VAL A 307 19.38 14.29 11.77
C VAL A 307 19.86 14.70 10.38
N PHE A 308 19.38 14.04 9.34
CA PHE A 308 19.73 14.31 7.97
C PHE A 308 19.38 15.75 7.54
N SER A 309 18.19 16.23 7.89
CA SER A 309 17.75 17.59 7.63
C SER A 309 18.64 18.61 8.35
N ARG A 310 19.01 18.32 9.61
CA ARG A 310 19.85 19.21 10.41
C ARG A 310 21.30 19.29 9.93
N LEU A 311 21.78 18.27 9.21
CA LEU A 311 23.06 18.29 8.51
C LEU A 311 23.03 19.19 7.26
N GLY A 312 21.87 19.71 6.83
CA GLY A 312 21.70 20.61 5.69
C GLY A 312 21.77 19.95 4.32
N THR A 313 21.86 18.62 4.27
CA THR A 313 22.04 17.87 3.03
C THR A 313 20.84 18.01 2.07
N PRO A 314 19.54 18.03 2.52
CA PRO A 314 18.41 18.25 1.62
C PRO A 314 18.48 19.57 0.86
N MET A 315 18.93 20.66 1.51
CA MET A 315 19.08 21.96 0.85
C MET A 315 20.13 21.91 -0.27
N VAL A 316 21.29 21.33 0.02
CA VAL A 316 22.38 21.19 -0.99
C VAL A 316 21.91 20.34 -2.17
N LEU A 317 21.16 19.27 -1.93
CA LEU A 317 20.57 18.45 -2.98
C LEU A 317 19.54 19.23 -3.82
N THR A 318 18.69 19.98 -3.15
CA THR A 318 17.68 20.83 -3.80
C THR A 318 18.33 21.91 -4.67
N ASP A 319 19.30 22.65 -4.14
CA ASP A 319 20.01 23.68 -4.85
C ASP A 319 20.76 23.13 -6.06
N PHE A 320 21.38 21.96 -5.91
CA PHE A 320 22.05 21.27 -7.03
C PHE A 320 21.06 20.92 -8.15
N LEU A 321 19.92 20.32 -7.80
CA LEU A 321 18.91 19.88 -8.79
C LEU A 321 18.21 21.07 -9.45
N LEU A 322 17.93 22.14 -8.71
CA LEU A 322 17.38 23.38 -9.27
C LEU A 322 18.38 24.11 -10.16
N GLY A 323 19.67 24.05 -9.82
CA GLY A 323 20.75 24.64 -10.61
C GLY A 323 21.01 23.98 -11.97
N LEU A 324 20.42 22.82 -12.23
CA LEU A 324 20.51 22.15 -13.54
C LEU A 324 19.70 22.84 -14.64
N GLU A 325 18.85 23.83 -14.30
CA GLU A 325 18.01 24.61 -15.25
C GLU A 325 17.16 23.71 -16.20
N VAL A 326 16.81 22.51 -15.78
CA VAL A 326 16.00 21.57 -16.56
C VAL A 326 14.51 21.72 -16.24
N ASN A 327 13.67 21.22 -17.14
CA ASN A 327 12.22 21.23 -16.92
C ASN A 327 11.85 20.50 -15.62
N LYS A 328 10.96 21.09 -14.81
CA LYS A 328 10.50 20.52 -13.54
C LYS A 328 9.93 19.10 -13.66
N TYR A 329 9.27 18.76 -14.77
CA TYR A 329 8.78 17.41 -15.03
C TYR A 329 9.91 16.39 -15.28
N PHE A 330 11.07 16.86 -15.78
CA PHE A 330 12.25 15.99 -15.89
C PHE A 330 12.84 15.69 -14.52
N ILE A 331 12.87 16.66 -13.62
CA ILE A 331 13.26 16.42 -12.21
C ILE A 331 12.28 15.45 -11.55
N LEU A 332 10.98 15.66 -11.73
CA LEU A 332 9.95 14.74 -11.24
C LEU A 332 10.18 13.31 -11.76
N PHE A 333 10.49 13.16 -13.05
CA PHE A 333 10.80 11.85 -13.63
C PHE A 333 12.00 11.18 -12.95
N ILE A 334 13.08 11.93 -12.70
CA ILE A 334 14.26 11.43 -11.97
C ILE A 334 13.87 10.97 -10.56
N VAL A 335 13.08 11.77 -9.83
CA VAL A 335 12.59 11.45 -8.49
C VAL A 335 11.75 10.18 -8.52
N MET A 336 10.81 10.07 -9.45
CA MET A 336 9.95 8.90 -9.58
C MET A 336 10.74 7.64 -9.99
N ALA A 337 11.72 7.77 -10.87
CA ALA A 337 12.63 6.69 -11.25
C ALA A 337 13.51 6.23 -10.06
N MET A 338 13.99 7.17 -9.26
CA MET A 338 14.75 6.87 -8.04
C MET A 338 13.87 6.11 -7.02
N ILE A 339 12.64 6.57 -6.76
CA ILE A 339 11.70 5.89 -5.88
C ILE A 339 11.40 4.48 -6.39
N PHE A 340 11.19 4.30 -7.70
CA PHE A 340 10.98 3.00 -8.32
C PHE A 340 12.16 2.05 -8.08
N LEU A 341 13.39 2.51 -8.33
CA LEU A 341 14.60 1.70 -8.14
C LEU A 341 14.84 1.36 -6.66
N LEU A 342 14.63 2.33 -5.78
CA LEU A 342 14.76 2.12 -4.33
C LEU A 342 13.65 1.21 -3.78
N GLY A 343 12.51 1.16 -4.44
CA GLY A 343 11.40 0.27 -4.09
C GLY A 343 11.76 -1.22 -4.18
N TRP A 344 12.79 -1.60 -4.92
CA TRP A 344 13.20 -3.01 -5.01
C TRP A 344 13.81 -3.54 -3.71
N PRO A 345 14.84 -2.89 -3.14
CA PRO A 345 15.43 -3.35 -1.87
C PRO A 345 14.69 -2.85 -0.63
N LEU A 346 13.95 -1.74 -0.77
CA LEU A 346 13.22 -1.12 0.32
C LEU A 346 11.73 -1.34 0.10
N GLU A 347 11.03 -1.76 1.13
CA GLU A 347 9.57 -1.73 1.13
C GLU A 347 9.06 -0.27 1.16
N TRP A 348 7.74 -0.07 1.00
CA TRP A 348 7.15 1.26 0.98
C TRP A 348 7.43 2.08 2.26
N VAL A 349 7.50 1.41 3.42
CA VAL A 349 7.65 2.08 4.73
C VAL A 349 8.96 2.89 4.80
N PRO A 350 10.15 2.34 4.53
CA PRO A 350 11.38 3.13 4.56
C PRO A 350 11.41 4.25 3.51
N ILE A 351 10.81 4.03 2.35
CA ILE A 351 10.78 5.06 1.30
C ILE A 351 9.93 6.24 1.75
N VAL A 352 8.72 5.98 2.23
CA VAL A 352 7.82 7.03 2.73
C VAL A 352 8.45 7.78 3.90
N LEU A 353 9.11 7.06 4.80
CA LEU A 353 9.61 7.64 6.04
C LEU A 353 10.99 8.30 5.93
N ILE A 354 11.81 7.91 4.94
CA ILE A 354 13.19 8.41 4.80
C ILE A 354 13.34 9.24 3.53
N ILE A 355 12.97 8.64 2.39
CA ILE A 355 13.23 9.25 1.09
C ILE A 355 12.29 10.43 0.85
N ILE A 356 11.00 10.29 1.20
CA ILE A 356 10.03 11.38 0.98
C ILE A 356 10.42 12.66 1.75
N PRO A 357 10.72 12.66 3.05
CA PRO A 357 11.17 13.87 3.76
C PRO A 357 12.43 14.51 3.14
N ILE A 358 13.32 13.69 2.55
CA ILE A 358 14.53 14.20 1.89
C ILE A 358 14.21 15.00 0.63
N ILE A 359 13.23 14.54 -0.15
CA ILE A 359 12.87 15.17 -1.43
C ILE A 359 11.71 16.16 -1.32
N LEU A 360 10.99 16.18 -0.20
CA LEU A 360 9.84 17.05 -0.01
C LEU A 360 10.15 18.55 -0.26
N PRO A 361 11.26 19.13 0.29
CA PRO A 361 11.62 20.51 0.03
C PRO A 361 11.86 20.82 -1.45
N LEU A 362 12.39 19.85 -2.21
CA LEU A 362 12.57 19.98 -3.66
C LEU A 362 11.21 20.04 -4.37
N ILE A 363 10.28 19.15 -4.02
CA ILE A 363 8.94 19.09 -4.63
C ILE A 363 8.15 20.38 -4.38
N GLU A 364 8.26 20.93 -3.16
CA GLU A 364 7.68 22.23 -2.79
C GLU A 364 8.28 23.38 -3.62
N SER A 365 9.60 23.43 -3.74
CA SER A 365 10.29 24.49 -4.50
C SER A 365 9.96 24.43 -5.99
N LEU A 366 9.65 23.26 -6.54
CA LEU A 366 9.17 23.08 -7.92
C LEU A 366 7.70 23.49 -8.12
N GLY A 367 6.97 23.78 -7.04
CA GLY A 367 5.57 24.21 -7.06
C GLY A 367 4.60 23.10 -7.45
N PHE A 368 4.90 21.84 -7.12
CA PHE A 368 3.97 20.73 -7.27
C PHE A 368 3.00 20.65 -6.09
N ASN A 369 1.77 20.26 -6.36
CA ASN A 369 0.80 19.96 -5.30
C ASN A 369 1.22 18.71 -4.55
N LEU A 370 1.33 18.81 -3.21
CA LEU A 370 1.85 17.74 -2.37
C LEU A 370 0.90 16.53 -2.30
N THR A 371 -0.41 16.76 -2.28
CA THR A 371 -1.41 15.68 -2.31
C THR A 371 -1.30 14.87 -3.61
N TRP A 372 -1.16 15.54 -4.73
CA TRP A 372 -0.93 14.90 -6.02
C TRP A 372 0.37 14.09 -6.02
N PHE A 373 1.47 14.68 -5.52
CA PHE A 373 2.76 13.99 -5.41
C PHE A 373 2.69 12.76 -4.49
N ALA A 374 2.00 12.86 -3.36
CA ALA A 374 1.79 11.74 -2.44
C ALA A 374 1.13 10.54 -3.14
N ILE A 375 0.09 10.79 -3.94
CA ILE A 375 -0.58 9.73 -4.69
C ILE A 375 0.30 9.16 -5.82
N LEU A 376 1.11 10.00 -6.49
CA LEU A 376 2.11 9.50 -7.44
C LEU A 376 3.09 8.53 -6.76
N VAL A 377 3.61 8.89 -5.60
CA VAL A 377 4.48 8.03 -4.80
C VAL A 377 3.76 6.73 -4.45
N ALA A 378 2.52 6.81 -3.98
CA ALA A 378 1.72 5.64 -3.60
C ALA A 378 1.53 4.66 -4.77
N VAL A 379 1.21 5.16 -5.96
CA VAL A 379 1.07 4.34 -7.17
C VAL A 379 2.42 3.78 -7.61
N ASN A 380 3.48 4.58 -7.53
CA ASN A 380 4.82 4.13 -7.91
C ASN A 380 5.32 2.99 -6.99
N LEU A 381 5.09 3.10 -5.68
CA LEU A 381 5.48 2.07 -4.71
C LEU A 381 4.76 0.73 -4.92
N GLN A 382 3.57 0.73 -5.50
CA GLN A 382 2.91 -0.53 -5.90
C GLN A 382 3.71 -1.30 -6.95
N THR A 383 4.39 -0.58 -7.87
CA THR A 383 5.19 -1.22 -8.93
C THR A 383 6.36 -2.01 -8.37
N ALA A 384 6.91 -1.60 -7.23
CA ALA A 384 7.99 -2.30 -6.56
C ALA A 384 7.61 -3.73 -6.12
N TRP A 385 6.35 -3.94 -5.73
CA TRP A 385 5.83 -5.25 -5.35
C TRP A 385 5.69 -6.23 -6.52
N LEU A 386 5.60 -5.70 -7.75
CA LEU A 386 5.42 -6.48 -8.97
C LEU A 386 6.67 -6.55 -9.83
N SER A 387 7.72 -5.79 -9.51
CA SER A 387 8.91 -5.71 -10.38
C SER A 387 10.06 -6.60 -9.91
N PRO A 388 10.65 -7.42 -10.82
CA PRO A 388 11.90 -8.09 -10.56
C PRO A 388 13.03 -7.08 -10.26
N PRO A 389 14.05 -7.42 -9.48
CA PRO A 389 14.43 -8.78 -9.05
C PRO A 389 13.79 -9.24 -7.74
N VAL A 390 13.21 -8.34 -6.93
CA VAL A 390 12.69 -8.72 -5.60
C VAL A 390 11.25 -9.19 -5.68
N ALA A 391 10.33 -8.36 -6.22
CA ALA A 391 8.92 -8.70 -6.47
C ALA A 391 8.27 -9.56 -5.38
N LEU A 392 8.22 -9.04 -4.15
CA LEU A 392 7.78 -9.81 -2.96
C LEU A 392 6.43 -10.51 -3.14
N SER A 393 5.51 -9.92 -3.92
CA SER A 393 4.22 -10.55 -4.23
C SER A 393 4.35 -11.92 -4.90
N ALA A 394 5.44 -12.16 -5.67
CA ALA A 394 5.68 -13.47 -6.28
C ALA A 394 5.97 -14.54 -5.23
N TYR A 395 6.74 -14.21 -4.22
CA TYR A 395 7.09 -15.15 -3.16
C TYR A 395 5.90 -15.44 -2.26
N PHE A 396 5.08 -14.44 -1.93
CA PHE A 396 3.85 -14.67 -1.18
C PHE A 396 2.89 -15.58 -1.93
N LEU A 397 2.70 -15.35 -3.24
CA LEU A 397 1.85 -16.20 -4.08
C LEU A 397 2.44 -17.62 -4.21
N LYS A 398 3.75 -17.73 -4.48
CA LYS A 398 4.45 -19.03 -4.60
C LYS A 398 4.37 -19.84 -3.32
N GLY A 399 4.42 -19.19 -2.15
CA GLY A 399 4.30 -19.83 -0.85
C GLY A 399 2.96 -20.55 -0.63
N VAL A 400 1.89 -20.07 -1.25
CA VAL A 400 0.54 -20.64 -1.09
C VAL A 400 0.04 -21.40 -2.32
N VAL A 401 0.71 -21.23 -3.46
CA VAL A 401 0.42 -21.96 -4.72
C VAL A 401 1.72 -22.58 -5.26
N PRO A 402 2.24 -23.59 -4.57
CA PRO A 402 3.56 -24.16 -4.90
C PRO A 402 3.61 -24.83 -6.28
N GLU A 403 2.46 -25.22 -6.84
CA GLU A 403 2.35 -25.83 -8.16
C GLU A 403 2.58 -24.86 -9.33
N TRP A 404 2.43 -23.56 -9.12
CA TRP A 404 2.70 -22.58 -10.19
C TRP A 404 4.20 -22.28 -10.28
N ASP A 405 4.74 -22.31 -11.50
CA ASP A 405 6.14 -21.95 -11.70
C ASP A 405 6.38 -20.46 -11.41
N LEU A 406 7.45 -20.19 -10.65
CA LEU A 406 7.84 -18.82 -10.30
C LEU A 406 8.08 -17.95 -11.54
N LYS A 407 8.61 -18.54 -12.61
CA LYS A 407 8.81 -17.86 -13.91
C LYS A 407 7.48 -17.39 -14.51
N ASP A 408 6.45 -18.22 -14.45
CA ASP A 408 5.11 -17.86 -14.98
C ASP A 408 4.45 -16.79 -14.10
N ILE A 409 4.65 -16.85 -12.78
CA ILE A 409 4.22 -15.81 -11.85
C ILE A 409 4.88 -14.48 -12.23
N TYR A 410 6.20 -14.44 -12.40
CA TYR A 410 6.91 -13.21 -12.80
C TYR A 410 6.44 -12.65 -14.13
N ILE A 411 6.26 -13.50 -15.16
CA ILE A 411 5.78 -13.07 -16.47
C ILE A 411 4.37 -12.46 -16.36
N GLY A 412 3.51 -13.05 -15.54
CA GLY A 412 2.18 -12.51 -15.28
C GLY A 412 2.22 -11.15 -14.60
N MET A 413 2.99 -11.03 -13.53
CA MET A 413 3.14 -9.79 -12.76
C MET A 413 3.67 -8.63 -13.60
N MET A 414 4.66 -8.88 -14.46
CA MET A 414 5.23 -7.87 -15.36
C MET A 414 4.17 -7.22 -16.26
N GLN A 415 3.18 -7.98 -16.72
CA GLN A 415 2.08 -7.45 -17.54
C GLN A 415 1.26 -6.42 -16.77
N PHE A 416 0.97 -6.70 -15.51
CA PHE A 416 0.22 -5.78 -14.65
C PHE A 416 1.06 -4.61 -14.13
N MET A 417 2.35 -4.80 -13.93
CA MET A 417 3.29 -3.71 -13.63
C MET A 417 3.28 -2.64 -14.73
N VAL A 418 3.27 -3.06 -16.01
CA VAL A 418 3.14 -2.12 -17.13
C VAL A 418 1.84 -1.32 -17.03
N LEU A 419 0.73 -1.94 -16.62
CA LEU A 419 -0.54 -1.22 -16.42
C LEU A 419 -0.46 -0.21 -15.26
N GLN A 420 0.28 -0.52 -14.20
CA GLN A 420 0.53 0.45 -13.11
C GLN A 420 1.34 1.65 -13.62
N ILE A 421 2.36 1.41 -14.44
CA ILE A 421 3.13 2.49 -15.08
C ILE A 421 2.22 3.34 -15.98
N VAL A 422 1.33 2.71 -16.75
CA VAL A 422 0.32 3.44 -17.54
C VAL A 422 -0.60 4.27 -16.64
N GLY A 423 -1.08 3.70 -15.54
CA GLY A 423 -1.85 4.42 -14.53
C GLY A 423 -1.09 5.62 -13.95
N LEU A 424 0.18 5.44 -13.60
CA LEU A 424 1.06 6.50 -13.13
C LEU A 424 1.21 7.62 -14.16
N ILE A 425 1.45 7.29 -15.42
CA ILE A 425 1.55 8.27 -16.53
C ILE A 425 0.23 9.02 -16.70
N LEU A 426 -0.91 8.33 -16.64
CA LEU A 426 -2.23 8.99 -16.73
C LEU A 426 -2.44 9.99 -15.60
N ILE A 427 -2.03 9.67 -14.37
CA ILE A 427 -2.13 10.57 -13.22
C ILE A 427 -1.19 11.78 -13.38
N ILE A 428 0.01 11.59 -13.98
CA ILE A 428 0.94 12.69 -14.27
C ILE A 428 0.33 13.64 -15.31
N ILE A 429 -0.25 13.09 -16.39
CA ILE A 429 -0.83 13.90 -17.48
C ILE A 429 -2.13 14.58 -17.04
N PHE A 430 -2.93 13.90 -16.21
CA PHE A 430 -4.23 14.36 -15.74
C PHE A 430 -4.28 14.46 -14.21
N PRO A 431 -3.68 15.51 -13.60
CA PRO A 431 -3.67 15.70 -12.14
C PRO A 431 -5.08 15.72 -11.51
N GLN A 432 -6.10 16.10 -12.31
CA GLN A 432 -7.50 16.09 -11.87
C GLN A 432 -8.01 14.70 -11.45
N LEU A 433 -7.40 13.62 -11.92
CA LEU A 433 -7.73 12.27 -11.45
C LEU A 433 -7.45 12.09 -9.95
N VAL A 434 -6.53 12.89 -9.40
CA VAL A 434 -6.19 12.91 -7.97
C VAL A 434 -6.92 14.04 -7.25
N LEU A 435 -6.89 15.25 -7.82
CA LEU A 435 -7.30 16.46 -7.12
C LEU A 435 -8.80 16.75 -7.19
N TRP A 436 -9.53 16.16 -8.16
CA TRP A 436 -10.96 16.46 -8.37
C TRP A 436 -11.82 16.11 -7.15
N LEU A 437 -11.64 14.95 -6.56
CA LEU A 437 -12.47 14.51 -5.44
C LEU A 437 -12.17 15.29 -4.14
N PRO A 438 -10.91 15.52 -3.73
CA PRO A 438 -10.60 16.41 -2.62
C PRO A 438 -11.16 17.83 -2.81
N THR A 439 -11.00 18.39 -4.02
CA THR A 439 -11.56 19.72 -4.34
C THR A 439 -13.09 19.74 -4.23
N LEU A 440 -13.76 18.70 -4.70
CA LEU A 440 -15.23 18.60 -4.63
C LEU A 440 -15.74 18.50 -3.18
N ILE A 441 -15.04 17.75 -2.32
CA ILE A 441 -15.50 17.50 -0.94
C ILE A 441 -15.10 18.63 -0.01
N TYR A 442 -13.86 19.15 -0.14
CA TYR A 442 -13.28 20.10 0.81
C TYR A 442 -13.15 21.53 0.29
N GLY A 443 -13.41 21.77 -1.00
CA GLY A 443 -13.37 23.10 -1.62
C GLY A 443 -11.97 23.70 -1.77
N GLN A 444 -10.93 22.87 -1.81
CA GLN A 444 -9.52 23.30 -1.89
C GLN A 444 -9.01 23.33 -3.33
#